data_73b1d0b01306abb9c3a4f67d689b2595
#
_entry.id   73b1d0b01306abb9c3a4f67d689b2595
#
_cell.length_a   1.000
_cell.length_b   1.000
_cell.length_c   1.000
_cell.angle_alpha   90.00
_cell.angle_beta   90.00
_cell.angle_gamma   90.00
#
_symmetry.space_group_name_H-M   'P 1'
#
loop_
_entity.id
_entity.type
_entity.pdbx_description
1 polymer ?
#
loop_
_entity_poly.entity_id
_entity_poly.type
_entity_poly.pdbx_seq_one_letter_code
_entity_poly.pdbx_strand_id
1 'polypeptide(L)'
;PGRAGAVRVGNILYVGGHTAPQQFRGKLGAEITVEQGYEAAKLACLACLADVKAAIGDLDKVKQVAKLLCMVNCVPDFGQQPLVANGATDLLSELYGDSGAHARSAVGMGSLPNSACIEIEMIMEVTD
;
A
#
# COMPACT_ATOMS: atom_id res chain seq x y z
N PRO A 1 12.60 18.25 -1.47
CA PRO A 1 11.95 19.30 -2.24
C PRO A 1 11.31 18.78 -3.52
N GLY A 2 10.16 19.31 -3.89
CA GLY A 2 9.48 18.91 -5.11
C GLY A 2 8.61 17.67 -4.99
N ARG A 3 8.54 17.07 -3.80
CA ARG A 3 7.74 15.86 -3.58
C ARG A 3 6.85 16.04 -2.36
N ALA A 4 5.61 15.54 -2.45
CA ALA A 4 4.65 15.50 -1.35
C ALA A 4 4.23 14.06 -1.09
N GLY A 5 3.82 13.74 0.13
CA GLY A 5 3.31 12.42 0.48
C GLY A 5 1.99 12.11 -0.22
N ALA A 6 1.13 13.12 -0.38
CA ALA A 6 -0.13 13.00 -1.09
C ALA A 6 -0.42 14.30 -1.84
N VAL A 7 -1.11 14.19 -2.98
CA VAL A 7 -1.51 15.34 -3.81
C VAL A 7 -2.99 15.22 -4.10
N ARG A 8 -3.73 16.29 -3.81
CA ARG A 8 -5.17 16.35 -4.07
C ARG A 8 -5.45 17.09 -5.38
N VAL A 9 -6.25 16.46 -6.25
CA VAL A 9 -6.74 17.06 -7.49
C VAL A 9 -8.27 16.90 -7.50
N GLY A 10 -8.98 18.00 -7.30
CA GLY A 10 -10.43 17.93 -7.08
C GLY A 10 -10.73 17.12 -5.81
N ASN A 11 -11.51 16.07 -5.93
CA ASN A 11 -11.81 15.17 -4.83
C ASN A 11 -11.03 13.85 -4.91
N ILE A 12 -9.99 13.81 -5.73
CA ILE A 12 -9.12 12.64 -5.85
C ILE A 12 -7.81 12.93 -5.12
N LEU A 13 -7.41 12.02 -4.25
CA LEU A 13 -6.15 12.09 -3.52
C LEU A 13 -5.21 11.00 -4.04
N TYR A 14 -4.06 11.42 -4.53
CA TYR A 14 -2.99 10.52 -4.99
C TYR A 14 -1.97 10.39 -3.86
N VAL A 15 -1.76 9.16 -3.40
CA VAL A 15 -0.84 8.88 -2.29
C VAL A 15 0.42 8.22 -2.84
N GLY A 16 1.57 8.85 -2.59
CA GLY A 16 2.87 8.33 -3.04
C GLY A 16 3.26 7.03 -2.37
N GLY A 17 4.24 6.35 -2.93
CA GLY A 17 4.66 5.04 -2.47
C GLY A 17 5.30 5.05 -1.09
N HIS A 18 4.95 4.06 -0.27
CA HIS A 18 5.58 3.78 1.00
C HIS A 18 6.10 2.35 1.02
N THR A 19 7.37 2.21 1.37
CA THR A 19 7.97 0.89 1.57
C THR A 19 7.65 0.35 2.96
N ALA A 20 7.70 -0.98 3.08
CA ALA A 20 7.56 -1.63 4.38
C ALA A 20 8.74 -1.28 5.29
N PRO A 21 8.56 -1.41 6.63
CA PRO A 21 9.64 -1.16 7.59
C PRO A 21 10.88 -2.03 7.34
N GLN A 22 12.02 -1.56 7.82
CA GLN A 22 13.35 -2.16 7.56
C GLN A 22 13.48 -3.60 8.07
N GLN A 23 12.73 -4.01 9.09
CA GLN A 23 12.76 -5.39 9.56
C GLN A 23 12.24 -6.38 8.52
N PHE A 24 11.53 -5.90 7.50
CA PHE A 24 11.01 -6.72 6.40
C PHE A 24 11.87 -6.55 5.14
N ARG A 25 13.17 -6.60 5.28
CA ARG A 25 14.10 -6.53 4.14
C ARG A 25 14.25 -7.88 3.48
N GLY A 26 14.26 -7.87 2.16
CA GLY A 26 14.54 -9.08 1.38
C GLY A 26 13.42 -9.37 0.41
N LYS A 27 13.49 -10.55 -0.18
CA LYS A 27 12.57 -10.96 -1.26
C LYS A 27 11.59 -12.02 -0.78
N LEU A 28 10.34 -11.85 -1.19
CA LEU A 28 9.34 -12.93 -1.07
C LEU A 28 9.84 -14.13 -1.87
N GLY A 29 9.71 -15.31 -1.28
CA GLY A 29 10.24 -16.53 -1.85
C GLY A 29 11.69 -16.82 -1.48
N ALA A 30 12.36 -15.91 -0.77
CA ALA A 30 13.71 -16.09 -0.25
C ALA A 30 13.73 -15.78 1.24
N GLU A 31 14.15 -14.55 1.64
CA GLU A 31 14.25 -14.18 3.06
C GLU A 31 12.90 -13.95 3.73
N ILE A 32 11.87 -13.59 2.94
CA ILE A 32 10.57 -13.17 3.47
C ILE A 32 9.51 -14.20 3.13
N THR A 33 8.76 -14.65 4.13
CA THR A 33 7.62 -15.56 3.93
C THR A 33 6.38 -14.77 3.50
N VAL A 34 5.37 -15.49 2.98
CA VAL A 34 4.08 -14.87 2.63
C VAL A 34 3.45 -14.19 3.86
N GLU A 35 3.51 -14.83 5.02
CA GLU A 35 2.95 -14.28 6.26
C GLU A 35 3.67 -12.99 6.67
N GLN A 36 4.98 -12.96 6.56
CA GLN A 36 5.77 -11.74 6.82
C GLN A 36 5.44 -10.66 5.81
N GLY A 37 5.31 -11.03 4.54
CA GLY A 37 4.93 -10.09 3.47
C GLY A 37 3.54 -9.50 3.70
N TYR A 38 2.59 -10.31 4.13
CA TYR A 38 1.24 -9.85 4.49
C TYR A 38 1.31 -8.76 5.58
N GLU A 39 2.05 -9.01 6.65
CA GLU A 39 2.23 -8.03 7.72
C GLU A 39 2.96 -6.78 7.22
N ALA A 40 3.97 -6.95 6.38
CA ALA A 40 4.69 -5.84 5.77
C ALA A 40 3.77 -4.96 4.91
N ALA A 41 2.88 -5.57 4.14
CA ALA A 41 1.90 -4.85 3.31
C ALA A 41 0.93 -4.04 4.19
N LYS A 42 0.48 -4.62 5.29
CA LYS A 42 -0.37 -3.92 6.25
C LYS A 42 0.33 -2.67 6.80
N LEU A 43 1.59 -2.79 7.20
CA LEU A 43 2.35 -1.67 7.76
C LEU A 43 2.65 -0.61 6.72
N ALA A 44 2.95 -0.99 5.47
CA ALA A 44 3.12 -0.03 4.39
C ALA A 44 1.82 0.73 4.09
N CYS A 45 0.69 0.03 4.15
CA CYS A 45 -0.63 0.65 3.99
C CYS A 45 -0.92 1.66 5.10
N LEU A 46 -0.57 1.33 6.35
CA LEU A 46 -0.71 2.27 7.47
C LEU A 46 0.13 3.54 7.25
N ALA A 47 1.33 3.41 6.68
CA ALA A 47 2.16 4.57 6.35
C ALA A 47 1.49 5.45 5.28
N CYS A 48 0.87 4.84 4.27
CA CYS A 48 0.08 5.58 3.29
C CYS A 48 -1.08 6.34 3.96
N LEU A 49 -1.79 5.68 4.86
CA LEU A 49 -2.92 6.29 5.57
C LEU A 49 -2.49 7.47 6.46
N ALA A 50 -1.27 7.45 6.99
CA ALA A 50 -0.72 8.58 7.71
C ALA A 50 -0.59 9.82 6.82
N ASP A 51 -0.16 9.65 5.57
CA ASP A 51 -0.11 10.73 4.59
C ASP A 51 -1.51 11.22 4.22
N VAL A 52 -2.48 10.31 4.12
CA VAL A 52 -3.88 10.67 3.87
C VAL A 52 -4.38 11.57 4.99
N LYS A 53 -4.18 11.15 6.24
CA LYS A 53 -4.60 11.94 7.40
C LYS A 53 -3.95 13.32 7.42
N ALA A 54 -2.66 13.38 7.11
CA ALA A 54 -1.95 14.67 7.05
C ALA A 54 -2.52 15.58 5.96
N ALA A 55 -2.95 15.00 4.83
CA ALA A 55 -3.46 15.78 3.71
C ALA A 55 -4.89 16.29 3.91
N ILE A 56 -5.77 15.50 4.52
CA ILE A 56 -7.20 15.82 4.61
C ILE A 56 -7.71 16.01 6.05
N GLY A 57 -6.87 15.79 7.04
CA GLY A 57 -7.16 16.04 8.45
C GLY A 57 -7.88 14.94 9.21
N ASP A 58 -8.73 14.17 8.54
CA ASP A 58 -9.51 13.10 9.15
C ASP A 58 -9.67 11.95 8.15
N LEU A 59 -9.35 10.73 8.58
CA LEU A 59 -9.51 9.54 7.74
C LEU A 59 -10.97 9.25 7.40
N ASP A 60 -11.93 9.76 8.17
CA ASP A 60 -13.35 9.63 7.87
C ASP A 60 -13.77 10.41 6.63
N LYS A 61 -12.92 11.30 6.13
CA LYS A 61 -13.18 12.03 4.88
C LYS A 61 -12.88 11.20 3.63
N VAL A 62 -12.35 9.99 3.78
CA VAL A 62 -12.20 9.06 2.66
C VAL A 62 -13.59 8.55 2.28
N LYS A 63 -14.01 8.84 1.06
CA LYS A 63 -15.31 8.42 0.54
C LYS A 63 -15.22 7.04 -0.12
N GLN A 64 -14.13 6.77 -0.81
CA GLN A 64 -13.91 5.51 -1.53
C GLN A 64 -12.41 5.30 -1.74
N VAL A 65 -11.92 4.13 -1.39
CA VAL A 65 -10.58 3.72 -1.84
C VAL A 65 -10.74 3.27 -3.29
N ALA A 66 -10.07 3.95 -4.21
CA ALA A 66 -10.25 3.71 -5.65
C ALA A 66 -9.26 2.71 -6.20
N LYS A 67 -7.98 2.85 -5.84
CA LYS A 67 -6.92 2.01 -6.43
C LYS A 67 -5.83 1.73 -5.40
N LEU A 68 -5.36 0.49 -5.40
CA LEU A 68 -4.19 0.05 -4.65
C LEU A 68 -3.22 -0.60 -5.61
N LEU A 69 -1.98 -0.12 -5.63
CA LEU A 69 -0.88 -0.81 -6.30
C LEU A 69 0.05 -1.36 -5.23
N CYS A 70 0.19 -2.68 -5.20
CA CYS A 70 1.10 -3.37 -4.30
C CYS A 70 2.26 -3.97 -5.10
N MET A 71 3.46 -3.46 -4.85
CA MET A 71 4.68 -3.88 -5.50
C MET A 71 5.44 -4.81 -4.56
N VAL A 72 5.70 -6.03 -5.02
CA VAL A 72 6.30 -7.08 -4.18
C VAL A 72 7.70 -7.39 -4.71
N ASN A 73 8.71 -7.12 -3.90
CA ASN A 73 10.08 -7.52 -4.20
C ASN A 73 10.18 -9.03 -4.02
N CYS A 74 10.39 -9.77 -5.10
CA CYS A 74 10.28 -11.23 -5.03
C CYS A 74 11.24 -11.91 -6.01
N VAL A 75 11.46 -13.21 -5.79
CA VAL A 75 12.21 -14.04 -6.72
C VAL A 75 11.38 -14.23 -8.01
N PRO A 76 12.04 -14.52 -9.16
CA PRO A 76 11.35 -14.51 -10.45
C PRO A 76 10.16 -15.44 -10.59
N ASP A 77 10.16 -16.57 -9.90
CA ASP A 77 9.08 -17.55 -10.00
C ASP A 77 8.03 -17.43 -8.87
N PHE A 78 8.10 -16.39 -8.06
CA PHE A 78 7.09 -16.15 -7.03
C PHE A 78 5.77 -15.72 -7.69
N GLY A 79 4.67 -16.36 -7.30
CA GLY A 79 3.35 -16.10 -7.89
C GLY A 79 2.27 -15.79 -6.87
N GLN A 80 2.62 -15.54 -5.60
CA GLN A 80 1.65 -15.32 -4.54
C GLN A 80 1.53 -13.86 -4.13
N GLN A 81 1.80 -12.93 -5.07
CA GLN A 81 1.68 -11.50 -4.81
C GLN A 81 0.30 -11.11 -4.28
N PRO A 82 -0.83 -11.65 -4.78
CA PRO A 82 -2.14 -11.31 -4.24
C PRO A 82 -2.31 -11.67 -2.76
N LEU A 83 -1.74 -12.80 -2.31
CA LEU A 83 -1.83 -13.18 -0.90
C LEU A 83 -1.09 -12.19 -0.01
N VAL A 84 0.05 -11.71 -0.46
CA VAL A 84 0.83 -10.70 0.26
C VAL A 84 0.07 -9.37 0.29
N ALA A 85 -0.46 -8.94 -0.86
CA ALA A 85 -1.21 -7.68 -0.97
C ALA A 85 -2.47 -7.67 -0.11
N ASN A 86 -3.01 -8.84 0.24
CA ASN A 86 -4.18 -8.94 1.10
C ASN A 86 -3.96 -8.30 2.48
N GLY A 87 -2.71 -8.14 2.92
CA GLY A 87 -2.42 -7.42 4.17
C GLY A 87 -2.95 -5.99 4.14
N ALA A 88 -2.77 -5.30 3.01
CA ALA A 88 -3.32 -3.96 2.82
C ALA A 88 -4.82 -3.98 2.55
N THR A 89 -5.27 -4.89 1.68
CA THR A 89 -6.69 -5.00 1.34
C THR A 89 -7.56 -5.29 2.56
N ASP A 90 -7.13 -6.22 3.41
CA ASP A 90 -7.89 -6.58 4.61
C ASP A 90 -7.96 -5.41 5.59
N LEU A 91 -6.87 -4.64 5.73
CA LEU A 91 -6.86 -3.45 6.56
C LEU A 91 -7.88 -2.41 6.06
N LEU A 92 -7.88 -2.14 4.75
CA LEU A 92 -8.80 -1.16 4.16
C LEU A 92 -10.25 -1.60 4.29
N SER A 93 -10.54 -2.90 4.15
CA SER A 93 -11.87 -3.46 4.36
C SER A 93 -12.32 -3.32 5.82
N GLU A 94 -11.41 -3.56 6.75
CA GLU A 94 -11.69 -3.44 8.18
C GLU A 94 -12.01 -1.99 8.56
N LEU A 95 -11.28 -1.02 7.99
CA LEU A 95 -11.46 0.39 8.31
C LEU A 95 -12.69 1.01 7.65
N TYR A 96 -12.99 0.62 6.41
CA TYR A 96 -13.96 1.34 5.58
C TYR A 96 -15.13 0.48 5.08
N GLY A 97 -15.12 -0.83 5.35
CA GLY A 97 -16.17 -1.70 4.84
C GLY A 97 -16.24 -1.64 3.31
N ASP A 98 -17.44 -1.44 2.76
CA ASP A 98 -17.66 -1.41 1.30
C ASP A 98 -16.88 -0.27 0.63
N SER A 99 -16.67 0.84 1.32
CA SER A 99 -15.89 1.97 0.80
C SER A 99 -14.39 1.67 0.74
N GLY A 100 -13.95 0.60 1.36
CA GLY A 100 -12.58 0.11 1.28
C GLY A 100 -12.32 -0.77 0.07
N ALA A 101 -13.35 -1.24 -0.61
CA ALA A 101 -13.19 -2.07 -1.81
C ALA A 101 -12.58 -1.21 -2.93
N HIS A 102 -11.54 -1.74 -3.57
CA HIS A 102 -10.70 -0.99 -4.50
C HIS A 102 -10.32 -1.85 -5.69
N ALA A 103 -9.99 -1.20 -6.81
CA ALA A 103 -9.30 -1.86 -7.90
C ALA A 103 -7.85 -2.08 -7.48
N ARG A 104 -7.29 -3.25 -7.77
CA ARG A 104 -5.96 -3.62 -7.27
C ARG A 104 -5.10 -4.24 -8.34
N SER A 105 -3.81 -3.87 -8.34
CA SER A 105 -2.75 -4.62 -9.00
C SER A 105 -1.75 -5.06 -7.94
N ALA A 106 -1.39 -6.34 -7.95
CA ALA A 106 -0.36 -6.91 -7.09
C ALA A 106 0.68 -7.55 -8.01
N VAL A 107 1.86 -6.95 -8.07
CA VAL A 107 2.87 -7.28 -9.09
C VAL A 107 4.21 -7.58 -8.47
N GLY A 108 5.04 -8.36 -9.17
CA GLY A 108 6.39 -8.65 -8.76
C GLY A 108 7.37 -7.62 -9.30
N MET A 109 8.33 -7.25 -8.47
CA MET A 109 9.39 -6.31 -8.81
C MET A 109 10.75 -6.98 -8.65
N GLY A 110 11.68 -6.66 -9.54
CA GLY A 110 13.05 -7.16 -9.44
C GLY A 110 13.82 -6.59 -8.26
N SER A 111 13.46 -5.40 -7.80
CA SER A 111 14.04 -4.76 -6.61
C SER A 111 13.13 -3.63 -6.16
N LEU A 112 13.30 -3.22 -4.90
CA LEU A 112 12.66 -2.04 -4.31
C LEU A 112 13.70 -1.26 -3.52
N PRO A 113 13.45 0.03 -3.22
CA PRO A 113 14.41 0.85 -2.48
C PRO A 113 14.83 0.18 -1.16
N ASN A 114 16.13 0.19 -0.88
CA ASN A 114 16.73 -0.36 0.33
C ASN A 114 16.36 -1.81 0.61
N SER A 115 16.13 -2.59 -0.46
CA SER A 115 15.73 -4.00 -0.37
C SER A 115 14.42 -4.22 0.40
N ALA A 116 13.55 -3.21 0.47
CA ALA A 116 12.23 -3.38 1.07
C ALA A 116 11.49 -4.51 0.35
N CYS A 117 10.71 -5.29 1.09
CA CYS A 117 9.98 -6.40 0.47
C CYS A 117 8.69 -5.96 -0.21
N ILE A 118 8.13 -4.82 0.20
CA ILE A 118 6.84 -4.31 -0.29
C ILE A 118 6.92 -2.80 -0.45
N GLU A 119 6.25 -2.29 -1.47
CA GLU A 119 5.95 -0.87 -1.60
C GLU A 119 4.50 -0.71 -2.07
N ILE A 120 3.77 0.23 -1.47
CA ILE A 120 2.35 0.45 -1.76
C ILE A 120 2.12 1.92 -2.10
N GLU A 121 1.34 2.15 -3.14
CA GLU A 121 0.74 3.45 -3.44
C GLU A 121 -0.76 3.28 -3.64
N MET A 122 -1.52 4.37 -3.46
CA MET A 122 -2.97 4.28 -3.57
C MET A 122 -3.58 5.57 -4.08
N ILE A 123 -4.82 5.45 -4.56
CA ILE A 123 -5.65 6.58 -5.00
C ILE A 123 -6.99 6.44 -4.30
N MET A 124 -7.52 7.55 -3.80
CA MET A 124 -8.83 7.53 -3.15
C MET A 124 -9.63 8.79 -3.46
N GLU A 125 -10.93 8.64 -3.39
CA GLU A 125 -11.87 9.75 -3.45
C GLU A 125 -12.10 10.25 -2.02
N VAL A 126 -12.09 11.58 -1.85
CA VAL A 126 -12.25 12.21 -0.55
C VAL A 126 -13.33 13.27 -0.59
N THR A 127 -13.85 13.60 0.58
CA THR A 127 -14.83 14.69 0.74
C THR A 127 -14.17 15.89 1.40
N ASP A 128 -14.87 17.03 1.36
CA ASP A 128 -14.40 18.26 2.02
C ASP A 128 -14.50 18.19 3.55
#